data_17ae14df948c38e311204071edd802af
#
_entry.id   17ae14df948c38e311204071edd802af
#
_cell.length_a   1.000
_cell.length_b   1.000
_cell.length_c   1.000
_cell.angle_alpha   90.00
_cell.angle_beta   90.00
_cell.angle_gamma   90.00
#
_symmetry.space_group_name_H-M   'P 1'
#
loop_
_entity.id
_entity.type
_entity.pdbx_description
1 polymer ?
#
loop_
_entity_poly.entity_id
_entity_poly.type
_entity_poly.pdbx_seq_one_letter_code
_entity_poly.pdbx_strand_id
1 'polypeptide(L)'
;MEFPEGFLWGASTAAHQIEGGNVNSDWWQREWGHLPGPPVEAPSGDAADSYHRYPEDMALLADAGLAAYRFSIEWARIEPEKGWVSRAAIDHYRRMVATARDLGLEPVITLHHFTNPAWLAREGGWLTDASVDAFRRYVEAALPVLEDVELVCTINEPNMVSVLADPEVGFPSIGLPPGVPDVTDRLIAAHRGALELVRSAGARAGWSVATQAYQPEPGAEQVAADYGRSREDVFLDAAEGDDWIGVQAYTRTKIGQGGPLPIPDDAERTLTGWEYFPPAVGDGIRNAWARAKAPVYITENGIATADDARRIDYTTGALEAVRECIAEGIDVRGYLHWSALDNYEWGSFRPTFGLIGWDPETFERRPKASLAWLGRVARANGLPA
;
A
#
# COMPACT_ATOMS: atom_id res chain seq x y z
N MET A 1 5.30 6.99 -26.47
CA MET A 1 5.61 8.19 -25.65
C MET A 1 6.30 7.69 -24.39
N GLU A 2 7.42 8.25 -24.04
CA GLU A 2 8.19 7.91 -22.84
C GLU A 2 7.55 8.53 -21.58
N PHE A 3 7.84 7.97 -20.41
CA PHE A 3 7.50 8.60 -19.13
C PHE A 3 8.45 9.77 -18.85
N PRO A 4 8.11 10.68 -17.91
CA PRO A 4 9.00 11.80 -17.56
C PRO A 4 10.39 11.32 -17.15
N GLU A 5 11.40 12.16 -17.40
CA GLU A 5 12.74 11.90 -16.89
C GLU A 5 12.72 11.85 -15.35
N GLY A 6 13.41 10.89 -14.77
CA GLY A 6 13.39 10.66 -13.31
C GLY A 6 12.13 9.98 -12.79
N PHE A 7 11.27 9.43 -13.67
CA PHE A 7 10.11 8.65 -13.23
C PHE A 7 10.55 7.43 -12.43
N LEU A 8 10.01 7.28 -11.22
CA LEU A 8 10.45 6.27 -10.26
C LEU A 8 9.76 4.93 -10.53
N TRP A 9 10.53 3.93 -10.96
CA TRP A 9 10.05 2.57 -11.23
C TRP A 9 10.41 1.64 -10.09
N GLY A 10 9.42 0.95 -9.51
CA GLY A 10 9.68 0.06 -8.40
C GLY A 10 8.59 -0.95 -8.13
N ALA A 11 8.67 -1.57 -6.96
CA ALA A 11 7.66 -2.46 -6.43
C ALA A 11 7.46 -2.21 -4.93
N SER A 12 6.31 -2.64 -4.42
CA SER A 12 5.86 -2.41 -3.05
C SER A 12 5.68 -3.71 -2.28
N THR A 13 5.84 -3.64 -0.96
CA THR A 13 5.51 -4.70 0.00
C THR A 13 5.02 -4.11 1.31
N ALA A 14 4.49 -4.95 2.20
CA ALA A 14 4.17 -4.61 3.58
C ALA A 14 4.75 -5.64 4.55
N ALA A 15 5.29 -5.18 5.68
CA ALA A 15 6.02 -5.98 6.64
C ALA A 15 5.25 -7.23 7.11
N HIS A 16 4.02 -7.05 7.60
CA HIS A 16 3.20 -8.17 8.08
C HIS A 16 2.93 -9.23 7.01
N GLN A 17 2.82 -8.80 5.75
CA GLN A 17 2.47 -9.68 4.63
C GLN A 17 3.63 -10.52 4.11
N ILE A 18 4.89 -10.12 4.39
CA ILE A 18 6.07 -10.81 3.84
C ILE A 18 7.12 -11.24 4.86
N GLU A 19 7.24 -10.56 6.00
CA GLU A 19 8.36 -10.75 6.92
C GLU A 19 8.28 -12.04 7.73
N GLY A 20 7.08 -12.47 8.10
CA GLY A 20 6.84 -13.60 9.00
C GLY A 20 7.09 -13.29 10.49
N GLY A 21 6.56 -14.13 11.37
CA GLY A 21 6.81 -14.05 12.81
C GLY A 21 6.45 -12.71 13.48
N ASN A 22 5.43 -12.01 13.00
CA ASN A 22 5.01 -10.70 13.54
C ASN A 22 4.12 -10.84 14.79
N VAL A 23 4.59 -11.61 15.76
CA VAL A 23 3.84 -12.11 16.92
C VAL A 23 3.25 -11.02 17.82
N ASN A 24 3.84 -9.82 17.83
CA ASN A 24 3.42 -8.70 18.67
C ASN A 24 2.40 -7.79 17.97
N SER A 25 2.01 -8.07 16.72
CA SER A 25 0.99 -7.30 16.02
C SER A 25 -0.43 -7.72 16.40
N ASP A 26 -1.37 -6.80 16.27
CA ASP A 26 -2.79 -7.06 16.46
C ASP A 26 -3.34 -8.06 15.42
N TRP A 27 -2.86 -8.01 14.18
CA TRP A 27 -3.26 -8.97 13.14
C TRP A 27 -2.83 -10.38 13.48
N TRP A 28 -1.59 -10.62 13.88
CA TRP A 28 -1.15 -11.93 14.37
C TRP A 28 -2.06 -12.43 15.50
N GLN A 29 -2.36 -11.55 16.47
CA GLN A 29 -3.23 -11.93 17.60
C GLN A 29 -4.65 -12.28 17.16
N ARG A 30 -5.18 -11.63 16.12
CA ARG A 30 -6.49 -11.96 15.51
C ARG A 30 -6.44 -13.29 14.77
N GLU A 31 -5.41 -13.52 13.95
CA GLU A 31 -5.20 -14.74 13.18
C GLU A 31 -5.18 -15.99 14.07
N TRP A 32 -4.64 -15.88 15.27
CA TRP A 32 -4.54 -16.95 16.25
C TRP A 32 -5.69 -16.95 17.28
N GLY A 33 -6.70 -16.09 17.10
CA GLY A 33 -7.88 -16.01 17.97
C GLY A 33 -7.64 -15.42 19.36
N HIS A 34 -6.54 -14.68 19.54
CA HIS A 34 -6.22 -14.00 20.81
C HIS A 34 -6.85 -12.60 20.91
N LEU A 35 -7.24 -12.01 19.79
CA LEU A 35 -8.03 -10.78 19.67
C LEU A 35 -9.22 -11.03 18.74
N PRO A 36 -10.34 -10.29 18.90
CA PRO A 36 -11.46 -10.34 17.97
C PRO A 36 -11.04 -10.00 16.54
N GLY A 37 -11.60 -10.69 15.57
CA GLY A 37 -11.39 -10.43 14.14
C GLY A 37 -12.13 -11.48 13.29
N PRO A 38 -12.25 -11.24 11.98
CA PRO A 38 -12.83 -12.19 11.07
C PRO A 38 -11.97 -13.47 11.01
N PRO A 39 -12.59 -14.63 10.74
CA PRO A 39 -11.84 -15.86 10.53
C PRO A 39 -10.92 -15.73 9.32
N VAL A 40 -9.71 -16.29 9.42
CA VAL A 40 -8.74 -16.34 8.31
C VAL A 40 -8.69 -17.76 7.73
N GLU A 41 -8.37 -17.88 6.44
CA GLU A 41 -8.14 -19.17 5.78
C GLU A 41 -6.84 -19.82 6.27
N ALA A 42 -5.81 -18.99 6.46
CA ALA A 42 -4.52 -19.36 7.01
C ALA A 42 -3.94 -18.20 7.82
N PRO A 43 -3.19 -18.45 8.90
CA PRO A 43 -2.41 -17.41 9.57
C PRO A 43 -1.19 -17.01 8.74
N SER A 44 -0.67 -15.81 8.96
CA SER A 44 0.51 -15.27 8.28
C SER A 44 1.78 -16.11 8.53
N GLY A 45 1.95 -16.66 9.73
CA GLY A 45 3.04 -17.55 10.07
C GLY A 45 4.43 -16.97 9.75
N ASP A 46 5.22 -17.75 9.00
CA ASP A 46 6.53 -17.29 8.52
C ASP A 46 6.43 -16.41 7.26
N ALA A 47 5.23 -16.25 6.70
CA ALA A 47 4.99 -15.54 5.45
C ALA A 47 6.03 -15.93 4.36
N ALA A 48 6.72 -14.95 3.78
CA ALA A 48 7.80 -15.19 2.82
C ALA A 48 9.20 -15.18 3.47
N ASP A 49 9.31 -15.16 4.81
CA ASP A 49 10.57 -15.04 5.54
C ASP A 49 11.44 -13.84 5.08
N SER A 50 10.80 -12.79 4.58
CA SER A 50 11.52 -11.62 4.04
C SER A 50 12.29 -10.85 5.13
N TYR A 51 11.91 -10.99 6.42
CA TYR A 51 12.68 -10.43 7.53
C TYR A 51 14.15 -10.84 7.51
N HIS A 52 14.45 -12.07 7.10
CA HIS A 52 15.82 -12.59 6.97
C HIS A 52 16.34 -12.51 5.53
N ARG A 53 15.45 -12.57 4.53
CA ARG A 53 15.79 -12.70 3.11
C ARG A 53 15.66 -11.40 2.31
N TYR A 54 15.37 -10.26 2.94
CA TYR A 54 15.25 -8.96 2.24
C TYR A 54 16.46 -8.62 1.32
N PRO A 55 17.72 -9.02 1.62
CA PRO A 55 18.82 -8.74 0.69
C PRO A 55 18.68 -9.48 -0.65
N GLU A 56 18.18 -10.73 -0.62
CA GLU A 56 17.86 -11.51 -1.83
C GLU A 56 16.70 -10.86 -2.59
N ASP A 57 15.63 -10.49 -1.90
CA ASP A 57 14.46 -9.84 -2.49
C ASP A 57 14.84 -8.54 -3.20
N MET A 58 15.61 -7.67 -2.53
CA MET A 58 16.08 -6.40 -3.07
C MET A 58 17.03 -6.60 -4.25
N ALA A 59 17.94 -7.57 -4.18
CA ALA A 59 18.85 -7.88 -5.28
C ALA A 59 18.09 -8.29 -6.55
N LEU A 60 17.05 -9.13 -6.43
CA LEU A 60 16.23 -9.55 -7.56
C LEU A 60 15.50 -8.36 -8.24
N LEU A 61 15.04 -7.39 -7.46
CA LEU A 61 14.40 -6.18 -7.98
C LEU A 61 15.41 -5.29 -8.72
N ALA A 62 16.58 -5.06 -8.11
CA ALA A 62 17.66 -4.25 -8.71
C ALA A 62 18.20 -4.90 -10.00
N ASP A 63 18.48 -6.21 -9.98
CA ASP A 63 18.95 -6.96 -11.14
C ASP A 63 17.94 -6.94 -12.30
N ALA A 64 16.64 -6.94 -11.98
CA ALA A 64 15.59 -6.76 -12.97
C ALA A 64 15.61 -5.36 -13.60
N GLY A 65 16.19 -4.36 -12.95
CA GLY A 65 16.30 -2.97 -13.43
C GLY A 65 15.28 -2.03 -12.82
N LEU A 66 14.66 -2.39 -11.69
CA LEU A 66 13.86 -1.45 -10.91
C LEU A 66 14.78 -0.50 -10.13
N ALA A 67 14.30 0.70 -9.85
CA ALA A 67 15.05 1.78 -9.20
C ALA A 67 14.51 2.13 -7.81
N ALA A 68 13.40 1.53 -7.38
CA ALA A 68 12.82 1.79 -6.06
C ALA A 68 12.21 0.53 -5.44
N TYR A 69 12.23 0.51 -4.12
CA TYR A 69 11.54 -0.50 -3.33
C TYR A 69 10.80 0.14 -2.17
N ARG A 70 9.47 0.01 -2.18
CA ARG A 70 8.63 0.46 -1.07
C ARG A 70 8.39 -0.68 -0.11
N PHE A 71 8.71 -0.46 1.15
CA PHE A 71 8.46 -1.41 2.23
C PHE A 71 8.01 -0.69 3.50
N SER A 72 7.21 -1.35 4.31
CA SER A 72 6.82 -0.81 5.61
C SER A 72 7.81 -1.26 6.69
N ILE A 73 7.97 -0.43 7.71
CA ILE A 73 8.60 -0.81 8.96
C ILE A 73 7.50 -1.17 9.97
N GLU A 74 7.73 -2.19 10.77
CA GLU A 74 6.69 -2.76 11.61
C GLU A 74 6.69 -2.15 13.00
N TRP A 75 5.63 -1.37 13.31
CA TRP A 75 5.45 -0.74 14.62
C TRP A 75 5.49 -1.77 15.76
N ALA A 76 4.83 -2.92 15.58
CA ALA A 76 4.79 -3.98 16.58
C ALA A 76 6.16 -4.62 16.87
N ARG A 77 7.16 -4.47 15.97
CA ARG A 77 8.54 -4.89 16.21
C ARG A 77 9.36 -3.79 16.87
N ILE A 78 9.11 -2.53 16.48
CA ILE A 78 9.83 -1.35 17.02
C ILE A 78 9.38 -1.05 18.45
N GLU A 79 8.07 -1.12 18.73
CA GLU A 79 7.49 -0.94 20.07
C GLU A 79 6.60 -2.14 20.45
N PRO A 80 7.19 -3.33 20.71
CA PRO A 80 6.45 -4.55 21.03
C PRO A 80 5.69 -4.48 22.34
N GLU A 81 6.12 -3.62 23.28
CA GLU A 81 5.47 -3.30 24.53
C GLU A 81 5.41 -1.78 24.69
N LYS A 82 4.33 -1.29 25.27
CA LYS A 82 4.06 0.15 25.43
C LYS A 82 5.24 0.89 26.09
N GLY A 83 5.82 1.84 25.38
CA GLY A 83 6.93 2.66 25.86
C GLY A 83 8.29 1.97 25.82
N TRP A 84 8.39 0.73 25.34
CA TRP A 84 9.66 0.05 25.16
C TRP A 84 10.04 -0.05 23.67
N VAL A 85 11.11 0.66 23.29
CA VAL A 85 11.62 0.68 21.91
C VAL A 85 12.73 -0.32 21.71
N SER A 86 12.56 -1.23 20.75
CA SER A 86 13.56 -2.23 20.35
C SER A 86 14.64 -1.59 19.47
N ARG A 87 15.84 -1.39 20.02
CA ARG A 87 17.00 -0.93 19.25
C ARG A 87 17.38 -1.92 18.15
N ALA A 88 17.23 -3.22 18.42
CA ALA A 88 17.53 -4.25 17.44
C ALA A 88 16.60 -4.17 16.21
N ALA A 89 15.32 -3.85 16.41
CA ALA A 89 14.37 -3.65 15.31
C ALA A 89 14.72 -2.38 14.51
N ILE A 90 15.03 -1.27 15.18
CA ILE A 90 15.51 -0.05 14.53
C ILE A 90 16.75 -0.34 13.67
N ASP A 91 17.76 -1.03 14.24
CA ASP A 91 18.98 -1.38 13.51
C ASP A 91 18.73 -2.35 12.36
N HIS A 92 17.72 -3.23 12.47
CA HIS A 92 17.31 -4.10 11.38
C HIS A 92 16.79 -3.29 10.19
N TYR A 93 15.83 -2.39 10.42
CA TYR A 93 15.27 -1.56 9.33
C TYR A 93 16.29 -0.56 8.76
N ARG A 94 17.21 -0.05 9.58
CA ARG A 94 18.36 0.73 9.06
C ARG A 94 19.23 -0.09 8.11
N ARG A 95 19.48 -1.36 8.40
CA ARG A 95 20.21 -2.24 7.47
C ARG A 95 19.42 -2.51 6.19
N MET A 96 18.08 -2.61 6.26
CA MET A 96 17.24 -2.74 5.06
C MET A 96 17.36 -1.49 4.17
N VAL A 97 17.30 -0.29 4.76
CA VAL A 97 17.51 0.98 4.02
C VAL A 97 18.90 1.02 3.38
N ALA A 98 19.96 0.69 4.14
CA ALA A 98 21.31 0.66 3.62
C ALA A 98 21.47 -0.35 2.47
N THR A 99 20.90 -1.56 2.61
CA THR A 99 20.94 -2.60 1.56
C THR A 99 20.23 -2.13 0.28
N ALA A 100 19.07 -1.50 0.40
CA ALA A 100 18.37 -0.96 -0.77
C ALA A 100 19.27 0.07 -1.51
N ARG A 101 19.88 0.99 -0.77
CA ARG A 101 20.78 2.00 -1.34
C ARG A 101 22.05 1.40 -1.95
N ASP A 102 22.67 0.44 -1.29
CA ASP A 102 23.86 -0.25 -1.81
C ASP A 102 23.56 -0.97 -3.13
N LEU A 103 22.33 -1.40 -3.33
CA LEU A 103 21.83 -2.03 -4.57
C LEU A 103 21.31 -1.00 -5.60
N GLY A 104 21.35 0.30 -5.30
CA GLY A 104 20.83 1.35 -6.18
C GLY A 104 19.32 1.47 -6.22
N LEU A 105 18.62 0.92 -5.23
CA LEU A 105 17.19 1.09 -5.06
C LEU A 105 16.90 2.28 -4.14
N GLU A 106 16.02 3.19 -4.56
CA GLU A 106 15.48 4.23 -3.68
C GLU A 106 14.52 3.60 -2.66
N PRO A 107 14.82 3.67 -1.35
CA PRO A 107 13.92 3.17 -0.33
C PRO A 107 12.73 4.12 -0.14
N VAL A 108 11.52 3.64 -0.35
CA VAL A 108 10.27 4.35 -0.01
C VAL A 108 9.69 3.71 1.24
N ILE A 109 9.75 4.42 2.36
CA ILE A 109 9.38 3.84 3.67
C ILE A 109 7.92 4.12 4.00
N THR A 110 7.20 3.10 4.41
CA THR A 110 5.86 3.22 4.99
C THR A 110 5.95 3.02 6.50
N LEU A 111 5.50 4.01 7.28
CA LEU A 111 5.55 3.95 8.74
C LEU A 111 4.45 3.08 9.34
N HIS A 112 3.25 3.08 8.76
CA HIS A 112 2.13 2.28 9.22
C HIS A 112 1.42 1.61 8.04
N HIS A 113 1.34 0.27 8.06
CA HIS A 113 0.64 -0.51 7.05
C HIS A 113 -0.31 -1.50 7.72
N PHE A 114 -1.48 -1.02 8.15
CA PHE A 114 -2.61 -1.69 8.81
C PHE A 114 -2.34 -2.21 10.23
N THR A 115 -1.19 -2.85 10.45
CA THR A 115 -0.89 -3.52 11.72
C THR A 115 -0.53 -2.54 12.82
N ASN A 116 -1.04 -2.81 14.02
CA ASN A 116 -0.71 -2.08 15.23
C ASN A 116 -0.04 -3.02 16.25
N PRO A 117 0.74 -2.50 17.21
CA PRO A 117 1.15 -3.31 18.35
C PRO A 117 -0.06 -3.86 19.10
N ALA A 118 0.00 -5.11 19.52
CA ALA A 118 -1.11 -5.76 20.24
C ALA A 118 -1.48 -5.05 21.55
N TRP A 119 -0.52 -4.37 22.20
CA TRP A 119 -0.81 -3.56 23.38
C TRP A 119 -1.71 -2.37 23.05
N LEU A 120 -1.50 -1.71 21.90
CA LEU A 120 -2.34 -0.59 21.46
C LEU A 120 -3.76 -1.09 21.11
N ALA A 121 -3.87 -2.21 20.41
CA ALA A 121 -5.17 -2.80 20.08
C ALA A 121 -5.97 -3.18 21.34
N ARG A 122 -5.31 -3.71 22.39
CA ARG A 122 -5.95 -3.99 23.69
C ARG A 122 -6.41 -2.73 24.43
N GLU A 123 -5.82 -1.58 24.15
CA GLU A 123 -6.24 -0.27 24.68
C GLU A 123 -7.28 0.43 23.79
N GLY A 124 -7.80 -0.25 22.75
CA GLY A 124 -8.84 0.24 21.84
C GLY A 124 -8.32 0.77 20.49
N GLY A 125 -7.01 0.72 20.24
CA GLY A 125 -6.43 1.07 18.94
C GLY A 125 -6.83 2.47 18.46
N TRP A 126 -7.13 2.59 17.18
CA TRP A 126 -7.59 3.84 16.57
C TRP A 126 -8.96 4.33 17.03
N LEU A 127 -9.71 3.55 17.82
CA LEU A 127 -10.97 3.98 18.43
C LEU A 127 -10.77 4.94 19.62
N THR A 128 -9.53 5.15 20.08
CA THR A 128 -9.20 6.02 21.21
C THR A 128 -8.25 7.15 20.84
N ASP A 129 -8.36 8.31 21.49
CA ASP A 129 -7.50 9.48 21.24
C ASP A 129 -6.02 9.20 21.57
N ALA A 130 -5.76 8.25 22.48
CA ALA A 130 -4.41 7.84 22.84
C ALA A 130 -3.58 7.29 21.66
N SER A 131 -4.24 6.83 20.59
CA SER A 131 -3.58 6.32 19.38
C SER A 131 -2.74 7.40 18.67
N VAL A 132 -3.20 8.64 18.64
CA VAL A 132 -2.51 9.77 17.99
C VAL A 132 -1.17 10.02 18.65
N ASP A 133 -1.15 10.13 19.99
CA ASP A 133 0.08 10.32 20.75
C ASP A 133 0.99 9.09 20.70
N ALA A 134 0.41 7.89 20.67
CA ALA A 134 1.16 6.64 20.55
C ALA A 134 1.86 6.58 19.18
N PHE A 135 1.15 6.89 18.10
CA PHE A 135 1.72 6.92 16.75
C PHE A 135 2.83 7.97 16.64
N ARG A 136 2.62 9.17 17.20
CA ARG A 136 3.65 10.20 17.21
C ARG A 136 4.93 9.73 17.90
N ARG A 137 4.84 9.12 19.10
CA ARG A 137 6.02 8.57 19.81
C ARG A 137 6.72 7.47 19.01
N TYR A 138 5.95 6.60 18.37
CA TYR A 138 6.51 5.59 17.47
C TYR A 138 7.30 6.22 16.32
N VAL A 139 6.72 7.22 15.65
CA VAL A 139 7.41 7.93 14.54
C VAL A 139 8.69 8.59 15.04
N GLU A 140 8.65 9.26 16.21
CA GLU A 140 9.86 9.83 16.85
C GLU A 140 10.94 8.75 17.08
N ALA A 141 10.55 7.57 17.56
CA ALA A 141 11.47 6.45 17.78
C ALA A 141 12.02 5.87 16.46
N ALA A 142 11.24 5.93 15.38
CA ALA A 142 11.60 5.41 14.06
C ALA A 142 12.46 6.38 13.22
N LEU A 143 12.62 7.66 13.61
CA LEU A 143 13.39 8.65 12.85
C LEU A 143 14.81 8.17 12.46
N PRO A 144 15.55 7.42 13.28
CA PRO A 144 16.86 6.89 12.86
C PRO A 144 16.81 5.96 11.64
N VAL A 145 15.66 5.33 11.34
CA VAL A 145 15.49 4.50 10.14
C VAL A 145 15.38 5.35 8.89
N LEU A 146 14.93 6.60 9.03
CA LEU A 146 14.68 7.53 7.92
C LEU A 146 15.94 8.32 7.49
N GLU A 147 17.09 8.06 8.11
CA GLU A 147 18.36 8.63 7.68
C GLU A 147 18.63 8.25 6.22
N ASP A 148 18.87 9.23 5.36
CA ASP A 148 19.06 9.07 3.91
C ASP A 148 17.82 8.52 3.14
N VAL A 149 16.62 8.60 3.68
CA VAL A 149 15.36 8.26 2.99
C VAL A 149 14.74 9.52 2.42
N GLU A 150 14.38 9.51 1.13
CA GLU A 150 13.76 10.66 0.48
C GLU A 150 12.24 10.68 0.60
N LEU A 151 11.59 9.52 0.45
CA LEU A 151 10.12 9.40 0.39
C LEU A 151 9.60 8.57 1.55
N VAL A 152 8.69 9.13 2.33
CA VAL A 152 8.07 8.47 3.49
C VAL A 152 6.55 8.56 3.41
N CYS A 153 5.89 7.39 3.39
CA CYS A 153 4.47 7.25 3.56
C CYS A 153 4.15 7.14 5.05
N THR A 154 3.39 8.08 5.58
CA THR A 154 3.07 8.08 7.02
C THR A 154 2.10 6.95 7.38
N ILE A 155 1.00 6.84 6.65
CA ILE A 155 -0.04 5.82 6.85
C ILE A 155 -0.46 5.29 5.48
N ASN A 156 -0.42 3.96 5.33
CA ASN A 156 -0.95 3.27 4.18
C ASN A 156 -2.45 3.15 4.27
N GLU A 157 -3.16 3.56 3.23
CA GLU A 157 -4.61 3.44 3.10
C GLU A 157 -5.39 3.84 4.36
N PRO A 158 -5.28 5.11 4.81
CA PRO A 158 -5.97 5.54 6.03
C PRO A 158 -7.48 5.33 5.94
N ASN A 159 -8.06 5.36 4.75
CA ASN A 159 -9.47 5.04 4.53
C ASN A 159 -9.78 3.57 4.84
N MET A 160 -8.91 2.64 4.46
CA MET A 160 -9.05 1.23 4.84
C MET A 160 -8.80 1.01 6.33
N VAL A 161 -7.82 1.71 6.92
CA VAL A 161 -7.58 1.66 8.38
C VAL A 161 -8.81 2.13 9.14
N SER A 162 -9.49 3.20 8.67
CA SER A 162 -10.74 3.68 9.27
C SER A 162 -11.88 2.69 9.18
N VAL A 163 -12.02 1.99 8.04
CA VAL A 163 -13.02 0.92 7.86
C VAL A 163 -12.73 -0.28 8.75
N LEU A 164 -11.48 -0.73 8.79
CA LEU A 164 -11.04 -1.92 9.54
C LEU A 164 -10.88 -1.67 11.05
N ALA A 165 -11.06 -0.44 11.51
CA ALA A 165 -11.07 -0.12 12.94
C ALA A 165 -12.26 -0.79 13.67
N ASP A 166 -13.35 -1.07 12.95
CA ASP A 166 -14.40 -1.96 13.45
C ASP A 166 -13.95 -3.42 13.28
N PRO A 167 -13.73 -4.16 14.38
CA PRO A 167 -13.23 -5.53 14.32
C PRO A 167 -14.20 -6.53 13.67
N GLU A 168 -15.47 -6.18 13.49
CA GLU A 168 -16.47 -7.00 12.81
C GLU A 168 -16.43 -6.84 11.28
N VAL A 169 -15.76 -5.81 10.78
CA VAL A 169 -15.63 -5.53 9.35
C VAL A 169 -14.36 -6.19 8.80
N GLY A 170 -14.52 -7.04 7.80
CA GLY A 170 -13.40 -7.58 7.00
C GLY A 170 -13.16 -6.73 5.74
N PHE A 171 -12.17 -7.13 4.94
CA PHE A 171 -11.94 -6.50 3.63
C PHE A 171 -13.17 -6.69 2.73
N PRO A 172 -13.80 -5.60 2.26
CA PRO A 172 -15.00 -5.71 1.44
C PRO A 172 -14.67 -6.19 0.02
N SER A 173 -15.52 -7.02 -0.53
CA SER A 173 -15.38 -7.51 -1.92
C SER A 173 -15.92 -6.52 -2.97
N ILE A 174 -16.84 -5.66 -2.61
CA ILE A 174 -17.47 -4.67 -3.49
C ILE A 174 -17.76 -3.40 -2.69
N GLY A 175 -17.24 -2.27 -3.17
CA GLY A 175 -17.41 -0.97 -2.54
C GLY A 175 -16.87 -0.93 -1.11
N LEU A 176 -16.49 0.23 -0.64
CA LEU A 176 -16.08 0.39 0.75
C LEU A 176 -17.28 0.77 1.62
N PRO A 177 -17.46 0.20 2.83
CA PRO A 177 -18.31 0.82 3.84
C PRO A 177 -17.74 2.20 4.22
N PRO A 178 -18.53 3.09 4.82
CA PRO A 178 -17.99 4.34 5.34
C PRO A 178 -16.99 4.02 6.46
N GLY A 179 -15.89 4.76 6.53
CA GLY A 179 -14.99 4.69 7.66
C GLY A 179 -15.66 5.20 8.95
N VAL A 180 -15.09 4.87 10.09
CA VAL A 180 -15.54 5.39 11.40
C VAL A 180 -15.12 6.85 11.51
N PRO A 181 -16.05 7.84 11.65
CA PRO A 181 -15.72 9.27 11.57
C PRO A 181 -14.63 9.70 12.55
N ASP A 182 -14.76 9.32 13.83
CA ASP A 182 -13.76 9.66 14.86
C ASP A 182 -12.38 9.07 14.58
N VAL A 183 -12.33 7.87 13.95
CA VAL A 183 -11.07 7.25 13.51
C VAL A 183 -10.47 8.02 12.33
N THR A 184 -11.30 8.46 11.40
CA THR A 184 -10.86 9.32 10.28
C THR A 184 -10.18 10.57 10.79
N ASP A 185 -10.78 11.28 11.76
CA ASP A 185 -10.19 12.49 12.35
C ASP A 185 -8.87 12.21 13.09
N ARG A 186 -8.77 11.08 13.81
CA ARG A 186 -7.53 10.67 14.49
C ARG A 186 -6.43 10.31 13.50
N LEU A 187 -6.75 9.61 12.42
CA LEU A 187 -5.78 9.28 11.36
C LEU A 187 -5.24 10.54 10.69
N ILE A 188 -6.11 11.54 10.41
CA ILE A 188 -5.68 12.82 9.86
C ILE A 188 -4.77 13.57 10.86
N ALA A 189 -5.12 13.58 12.15
CA ALA A 189 -4.28 14.20 13.19
C ALA A 189 -2.92 13.49 13.33
N ALA A 190 -2.92 12.15 13.33
CA ALA A 190 -1.71 11.32 13.39
C ALA A 190 -0.80 11.54 12.17
N HIS A 191 -1.38 11.58 10.98
CA HIS A 191 -0.67 11.88 9.74
C HIS A 191 0.01 13.25 9.79
N ARG A 192 -0.71 14.30 10.18
CA ARG A 192 -0.15 15.66 10.28
C ARG A 192 1.01 15.73 11.28
N GLY A 193 0.88 15.08 12.44
CA GLY A 193 1.96 15.01 13.42
C GLY A 193 3.18 14.25 12.91
N ALA A 194 2.97 13.16 12.16
CA ALA A 194 4.04 12.39 11.52
C ALA A 194 4.71 13.18 10.39
N LEU A 195 3.94 13.91 9.58
CA LEU A 195 4.45 14.77 8.50
C LEU A 195 5.48 15.77 9.00
N GLU A 196 5.19 16.44 10.12
CA GLU A 196 6.11 17.40 10.75
C GLU A 196 7.43 16.73 11.18
N LEU A 197 7.35 15.56 11.83
CA LEU A 197 8.51 14.80 12.29
C LEU A 197 9.38 14.32 11.12
N VAL A 198 8.77 13.74 10.11
CA VAL A 198 9.46 13.24 8.90
C VAL A 198 10.17 14.39 8.18
N ARG A 199 9.50 15.53 8.00
CA ARG A 199 10.12 16.73 7.41
C ARG A 199 11.28 17.27 8.24
N SER A 200 11.19 17.21 9.57
CA SER A 200 12.29 17.61 10.44
C SER A 200 13.52 16.71 10.31
N ALA A 201 13.35 15.47 9.87
CA ALA A 201 14.43 14.54 9.52
C ALA A 201 14.98 14.73 8.10
N GLY A 202 14.41 15.65 7.30
CA GLY A 202 14.85 15.98 5.96
C GLY A 202 14.22 15.16 4.83
N ALA A 203 13.26 14.28 5.14
CA ALA A 203 12.52 13.49 4.16
C ALA A 203 11.25 14.21 3.69
N ARG A 204 10.77 13.85 2.49
CA ARG A 204 9.47 14.27 1.95
C ARG A 204 8.39 13.29 2.41
N ALA A 205 7.31 13.82 2.96
CA ALA A 205 6.24 13.02 3.52
C ALA A 205 4.90 13.19 2.80
N GLY A 206 4.17 12.11 2.72
CA GLY A 206 2.78 12.03 2.27
C GLY A 206 2.13 10.77 2.82
N TRP A 207 0.96 10.45 2.37
CA TRP A 207 0.32 9.17 2.63
C TRP A 207 -0.24 8.54 1.36
N SER A 208 -0.65 7.28 1.41
CA SER A 208 -1.19 6.56 0.27
C SER A 208 -2.66 6.23 0.51
N VAL A 209 -3.53 6.57 -0.44
CA VAL A 209 -4.98 6.38 -0.32
C VAL A 209 -5.43 5.27 -1.28
N ALA A 210 -6.26 4.34 -0.77
CA ALA A 210 -6.95 3.37 -1.61
C ALA A 210 -8.03 4.08 -2.42
N THR A 211 -7.85 4.14 -3.73
CA THR A 211 -8.79 4.78 -4.66
C THR A 211 -9.60 3.72 -5.40
N GLN A 212 -10.93 3.88 -5.44
CA GLN A 212 -11.86 2.84 -5.89
C GLN A 212 -12.45 3.08 -7.27
N ALA A 213 -12.03 4.12 -7.97
CA ALA A 213 -12.56 4.49 -9.29
C ALA A 213 -14.10 4.39 -9.33
N TYR A 214 -14.79 5.22 -8.53
CA TYR A 214 -16.24 5.24 -8.45
C TYR A 214 -16.83 5.79 -9.75
N GLN A 215 -17.41 4.90 -10.56
CA GLN A 215 -17.97 5.24 -11.87
C GLN A 215 -19.49 5.28 -11.81
N PRO A 216 -20.13 6.49 -11.93
CA PRO A 216 -21.57 6.61 -11.91
C PRO A 216 -22.21 6.05 -13.18
N GLU A 217 -23.35 5.38 -13.04
CA GLU A 217 -24.27 5.22 -14.17
C GLU A 217 -24.92 6.58 -14.53
N PRO A 218 -25.41 6.75 -15.76
CA PRO A 218 -26.10 7.98 -16.16
C PRO A 218 -27.19 8.41 -15.16
N GLY A 219 -27.06 9.59 -14.61
CA GLY A 219 -27.97 10.15 -13.60
C GLY A 219 -27.60 9.82 -12.14
N ALA A 220 -26.56 9.01 -11.88
CA ALA A 220 -26.09 8.68 -10.54
C ALA A 220 -24.83 9.47 -10.10
N GLU A 221 -24.49 10.54 -10.81
CA GLU A 221 -23.26 11.32 -10.59
C GLU A 221 -23.17 11.87 -9.17
N GLN A 222 -24.29 12.42 -8.66
CA GLN A 222 -24.34 12.93 -7.28
C GLN A 222 -24.23 11.82 -6.25
N VAL A 223 -24.84 10.64 -6.51
CA VAL A 223 -24.77 9.48 -5.62
C VAL A 223 -23.32 8.99 -5.54
N ALA A 224 -22.60 8.91 -6.67
CA ALA A 224 -21.19 8.53 -6.70
C ALA A 224 -20.31 9.54 -5.96
N ALA A 225 -20.52 10.83 -6.15
CA ALA A 225 -19.80 11.89 -5.44
C ALA A 225 -20.03 11.82 -3.92
N ASP A 226 -21.28 11.64 -3.47
CA ASP A 226 -21.59 11.51 -2.05
C ASP A 226 -21.05 10.20 -1.46
N TYR A 227 -21.02 9.13 -2.25
CA TYR A 227 -20.45 7.84 -1.86
C TYR A 227 -18.94 7.93 -1.67
N GLY A 228 -18.21 8.55 -2.58
CA GLY A 228 -16.76 8.73 -2.52
C GLY A 228 -16.31 9.65 -1.40
N ARG A 229 -17.11 10.67 -1.05
CA ARG A 229 -16.74 11.74 -0.11
C ARG A 229 -16.21 11.24 1.23
N SER A 230 -16.93 10.35 1.90
CA SER A 230 -16.54 9.83 3.23
C SER A 230 -15.59 8.64 3.18
N ARG A 231 -15.37 8.06 2.00
CA ARG A 231 -14.59 6.82 1.81
C ARG A 231 -13.21 7.06 1.24
N GLU A 232 -13.04 8.14 0.49
CA GLU A 232 -11.82 8.45 -0.25
C GLU A 232 -11.48 9.93 -0.17
N ASP A 233 -12.43 10.81 -0.56
CA ASP A 233 -12.17 12.22 -0.78
C ASP A 233 -11.68 12.96 0.46
N VAL A 234 -12.21 12.65 1.64
CA VAL A 234 -11.80 13.27 2.91
C VAL A 234 -10.32 13.05 3.21
N PHE A 235 -9.76 11.92 2.80
CA PHE A 235 -8.34 11.62 2.97
C PHE A 235 -7.48 12.30 1.90
N LEU A 236 -8.00 12.39 0.67
CA LEU A 236 -7.32 13.13 -0.40
C LEU A 236 -7.30 14.64 -0.13
N ASP A 237 -8.40 15.20 0.40
CA ASP A 237 -8.47 16.61 0.82
C ASP A 237 -7.52 16.89 2.01
N ALA A 238 -7.38 15.92 2.93
CA ALA A 238 -6.45 16.05 4.06
C ALA A 238 -4.98 16.05 3.66
N ALA A 239 -4.64 15.56 2.46
CA ALA A 239 -3.29 15.59 1.89
C ALA A 239 -2.94 16.94 1.24
N GLU A 240 -3.83 17.94 1.24
CA GLU A 240 -3.47 19.28 0.76
C GLU A 240 -2.34 19.86 1.63
N GLY A 241 -1.19 20.11 0.99
CA GLY A 241 0.02 20.57 1.66
C GLY A 241 1.05 19.49 1.98
N ASP A 242 0.77 18.22 1.63
CA ASP A 242 1.76 17.16 1.64
C ASP A 242 2.81 17.37 0.55
N ASP A 243 3.96 16.71 0.69
CA ASP A 243 5.02 16.77 -0.32
C ASP A 243 4.71 15.90 -1.53
N TRP A 244 3.82 14.92 -1.37
CA TRP A 244 3.33 14.01 -2.40
C TRP A 244 2.08 13.25 -1.91
N ILE A 245 1.32 12.69 -2.84
CA ILE A 245 0.19 11.80 -2.57
C ILE A 245 0.36 10.45 -3.25
N GLY A 246 0.10 9.37 -2.52
CA GLY A 246 0.10 8.01 -3.06
C GLY A 246 -1.30 7.59 -3.52
N VAL A 247 -1.36 7.00 -4.70
CA VAL A 247 -2.56 6.39 -5.27
C VAL A 247 -2.41 4.88 -5.28
N GLN A 248 -3.42 4.17 -4.78
CA GLN A 248 -3.50 2.71 -4.76
C GLN A 248 -4.83 2.29 -5.38
N ALA A 249 -4.78 1.73 -6.59
CA ALA A 249 -5.97 1.43 -7.38
C ALA A 249 -5.82 0.08 -8.08
N TYR A 250 -6.86 -0.74 -7.98
CA TYR A 250 -6.83 -2.12 -8.50
C TYR A 250 -8.03 -2.43 -9.40
N THR A 251 -9.16 -1.81 -9.14
CA THR A 251 -10.43 -2.07 -9.83
C THR A 251 -11.31 -0.84 -9.77
N ARG A 252 -12.53 -0.94 -10.32
CA ARG A 252 -13.54 0.10 -10.22
C ARG A 252 -14.73 -0.36 -9.39
N THR A 253 -15.53 0.60 -8.94
CA THR A 253 -16.86 0.37 -8.39
C THR A 253 -17.88 1.16 -9.16
N LYS A 254 -18.81 0.48 -9.84
CA LYS A 254 -19.93 1.16 -10.51
C LYS A 254 -20.97 1.59 -9.48
N ILE A 255 -21.49 2.80 -9.62
CA ILE A 255 -22.47 3.40 -8.71
C ILE A 255 -23.76 3.70 -9.47
N GLY A 256 -24.83 3.05 -9.07
CA GLY A 256 -26.20 3.34 -9.52
C GLY A 256 -26.94 4.23 -8.53
N GLN A 257 -28.23 4.49 -8.80
CA GLN A 257 -29.09 5.31 -7.92
C GLN A 257 -29.22 4.77 -6.48
N GLY A 258 -29.05 3.46 -6.29
CA GLY A 258 -29.10 2.80 -4.96
C GLY A 258 -27.74 2.59 -4.29
N GLY A 259 -26.64 3.10 -4.86
CA GLY A 259 -25.28 2.88 -4.38
C GLY A 259 -24.49 1.90 -5.25
N PRO A 260 -23.48 1.19 -4.69
CA PRO A 260 -22.64 0.26 -5.44
C PRO A 260 -23.43 -0.82 -6.14
N LEU A 261 -23.07 -1.06 -7.40
CA LEU A 261 -23.66 -2.11 -8.22
C LEU A 261 -22.80 -3.39 -8.14
N PRO A 262 -23.42 -4.57 -8.24
CA PRO A 262 -22.66 -5.82 -8.31
C PRO A 262 -21.82 -5.84 -9.60
N ILE A 263 -20.69 -6.54 -9.53
CA ILE A 263 -19.85 -6.82 -10.70
C ILE A 263 -20.69 -7.71 -11.66
N PRO A 264 -20.81 -7.36 -12.96
CA PRO A 264 -21.55 -8.18 -13.93
C PRO A 264 -21.09 -9.64 -13.93
N ASP A 265 -22.01 -10.58 -14.17
CA ASP A 265 -21.69 -12.03 -14.13
C ASP A 265 -20.73 -12.45 -15.26
N ASP A 266 -20.75 -11.72 -16.38
CA ASP A 266 -19.88 -11.92 -17.55
C ASP A 266 -18.57 -11.15 -17.48
N ALA A 267 -18.35 -10.33 -16.45
CA ALA A 267 -17.09 -9.61 -16.27
C ALA A 267 -15.97 -10.54 -15.81
N GLU A 268 -14.77 -10.34 -16.38
CA GLU A 268 -13.56 -11.02 -15.91
C GLU A 268 -13.26 -10.66 -14.47
N ARG A 269 -12.98 -11.67 -13.63
CA ARG A 269 -12.66 -11.50 -12.21
C ARG A 269 -11.24 -11.95 -11.91
N THR A 270 -10.63 -11.24 -10.97
CA THR A 270 -9.33 -11.57 -10.40
C THR A 270 -9.45 -12.65 -9.31
N LEU A 271 -8.32 -13.14 -8.78
CA LEU A 271 -8.34 -14.09 -7.64
C LEU A 271 -8.91 -13.49 -6.34
N THR A 272 -8.93 -12.15 -6.21
CA THR A 272 -9.62 -11.45 -5.12
C THR A 272 -11.12 -11.31 -5.34
N GLY A 273 -11.61 -11.70 -6.54
CA GLY A 273 -13.02 -11.55 -6.94
C GLY A 273 -13.36 -10.18 -7.51
N TRP A 274 -12.39 -9.27 -7.64
CA TRP A 274 -12.59 -7.93 -8.21
C TRP A 274 -12.72 -7.97 -9.74
N GLU A 275 -13.38 -6.97 -10.31
CA GLU A 275 -13.46 -6.82 -11.77
C GLU A 275 -12.06 -6.51 -12.34
N TYR A 276 -11.69 -7.17 -13.43
CA TYR A 276 -10.50 -6.82 -14.20
C TYR A 276 -10.69 -5.46 -14.89
N PHE A 277 -10.06 -4.42 -14.35
CA PHE A 277 -10.23 -3.06 -14.86
C PHE A 277 -8.93 -2.23 -14.73
N PRO A 278 -7.95 -2.43 -15.63
CA PRO A 278 -6.67 -1.71 -15.58
C PRO A 278 -6.77 -0.17 -15.54
N PRO A 279 -7.74 0.49 -16.23
CA PRO A 279 -7.83 1.95 -16.22
C PRO A 279 -8.18 2.59 -14.88
N ALA A 280 -8.57 1.82 -13.86
CA ALA A 280 -8.94 2.34 -12.53
C ALA A 280 -7.88 3.29 -11.95
N VAL A 281 -6.60 3.02 -12.19
CA VAL A 281 -5.50 3.85 -11.69
C VAL A 281 -5.56 5.28 -12.25
N GLY A 282 -6.00 5.45 -13.49
CA GLY A 282 -6.18 6.77 -14.11
C GLY A 282 -7.24 7.62 -13.42
N ASP A 283 -8.37 7.01 -13.04
CA ASP A 283 -9.44 7.69 -12.29
C ASP A 283 -8.93 8.10 -10.90
N GLY A 284 -8.20 7.21 -10.21
CA GLY A 284 -7.58 7.51 -8.91
C GLY A 284 -6.57 8.66 -8.99
N ILE A 285 -5.71 8.69 -10.02
CA ILE A 285 -4.74 9.77 -10.25
C ILE A 285 -5.44 11.11 -10.43
N ARG A 286 -6.47 11.17 -11.28
CA ARG A 286 -7.21 12.43 -11.55
C ARG A 286 -7.89 12.95 -10.29
N ASN A 287 -8.51 12.07 -9.50
CA ASN A 287 -9.16 12.45 -8.24
C ASN A 287 -8.13 12.94 -7.21
N ALA A 288 -7.04 12.20 -7.01
CA ALA A 288 -5.98 12.58 -6.06
C ALA A 288 -5.32 13.91 -6.45
N TRP A 289 -4.98 14.12 -7.73
CA TRP A 289 -4.40 15.37 -8.21
C TRP A 289 -5.33 16.57 -8.03
N ALA A 290 -6.60 16.42 -8.33
CA ALA A 290 -7.58 17.50 -8.21
C ALA A 290 -7.76 17.96 -6.75
N ARG A 291 -7.59 17.06 -5.77
CA ARG A 291 -7.84 17.31 -4.35
C ARG A 291 -6.57 17.64 -3.58
N ALA A 292 -5.58 16.77 -3.59
CA ALA A 292 -4.35 16.95 -2.82
C ALA A 292 -3.45 18.06 -3.41
N LYS A 293 -3.51 18.33 -4.70
CA LYS A 293 -2.68 19.32 -5.41
C LYS A 293 -1.18 19.11 -5.18
N ALA A 294 -0.78 17.87 -5.01
CA ALA A 294 0.59 17.43 -4.74
C ALA A 294 1.05 16.44 -5.82
N PRO A 295 2.35 16.30 -6.07
CA PRO A 295 2.88 15.27 -6.97
C PRO A 295 2.32 13.89 -6.64
N VAL A 296 1.93 13.13 -7.67
CA VAL A 296 1.29 11.82 -7.52
C VAL A 296 2.32 10.71 -7.72
N TYR A 297 2.33 9.73 -6.81
CA TYR A 297 2.99 8.44 -7.00
C TYR A 297 1.95 7.33 -6.99
N ILE A 298 2.01 6.42 -7.94
CA ILE A 298 1.27 5.17 -7.85
C ILE A 298 2.06 4.28 -6.90
N THR A 299 1.62 4.21 -5.64
CA THR A 299 2.31 3.46 -4.59
C THR A 299 1.91 2.00 -4.54
N GLU A 300 0.77 1.66 -5.13
CA GLU A 300 0.34 0.29 -5.38
C GLU A 300 -0.60 0.23 -6.58
N ASN A 301 -0.32 -0.71 -7.49
CA ASN A 301 -1.20 -1.15 -8.55
C ASN A 301 -0.74 -2.51 -9.04
N GLY A 302 -1.67 -3.41 -9.29
CA GLY A 302 -1.39 -4.77 -9.72
C GLY A 302 -2.65 -5.63 -9.79
N ILE A 303 -2.48 -6.91 -10.02
CA ILE A 303 -3.57 -7.88 -10.14
C ILE A 303 -3.25 -9.18 -9.42
N ALA A 304 -4.22 -9.71 -8.69
CA ALA A 304 -4.18 -11.07 -8.20
C ALA A 304 -4.53 -12.06 -9.31
N THR A 305 -3.55 -12.78 -9.82
CA THR A 305 -3.73 -13.77 -10.88
C THR A 305 -2.66 -14.85 -10.83
N ALA A 306 -3.05 -16.07 -11.16
CA ALA A 306 -2.12 -17.18 -11.38
C ALA A 306 -1.45 -17.14 -12.77
N ASP A 307 -2.03 -16.36 -13.71
CA ASP A 307 -1.51 -16.19 -15.07
C ASP A 307 -0.60 -14.95 -15.15
N ASP A 308 0.69 -15.17 -15.25
CA ASP A 308 1.67 -14.10 -15.30
C ASP A 308 1.63 -13.27 -16.60
N ALA A 309 1.16 -13.84 -17.70
CA ALA A 309 0.91 -13.10 -18.93
C ALA A 309 -0.26 -12.10 -18.72
N ARG A 310 -1.29 -12.52 -17.99
CA ARG A 310 -2.41 -11.65 -17.65
C ARG A 310 -2.01 -10.51 -16.71
N ARG A 311 -1.00 -10.74 -15.85
CA ARG A 311 -0.40 -9.67 -15.01
C ARG A 311 0.29 -8.63 -15.90
N ILE A 312 1.03 -9.05 -16.92
CA ILE A 312 1.67 -8.14 -17.88
C ILE A 312 0.60 -7.34 -18.64
N ASP A 313 -0.47 -7.96 -19.11
CA ASP A 313 -1.56 -7.29 -19.83
C ASP A 313 -2.24 -6.23 -18.95
N TYR A 314 -2.55 -6.60 -17.70
CA TYR A 314 -3.16 -5.67 -16.73
C TYR A 314 -2.24 -4.46 -16.47
N THR A 315 -0.96 -4.74 -16.18
CA THR A 315 0.01 -3.68 -15.88
C THR A 315 0.26 -2.79 -17.10
N THR A 316 0.25 -3.35 -18.30
CA THR A 316 0.33 -2.57 -19.54
C THR A 316 -0.84 -1.58 -19.64
N GLY A 317 -2.07 -2.05 -19.51
CA GLY A 317 -3.25 -1.19 -19.58
C GLY A 317 -3.29 -0.13 -18.45
N ALA A 318 -2.82 -0.47 -17.25
CA ALA A 318 -2.68 0.48 -16.16
C ALA A 318 -1.65 1.58 -16.48
N LEU A 319 -0.48 1.21 -17.02
CA LEU A 319 0.57 2.16 -17.40
C LEU A 319 0.14 3.04 -18.59
N GLU A 320 -0.71 2.54 -19.48
CA GLU A 320 -1.34 3.36 -20.53
C GLU A 320 -2.23 4.45 -19.93
N ALA A 321 -3.05 4.12 -18.94
CA ALA A 321 -3.88 5.10 -18.22
C ALA A 321 -3.03 6.12 -17.44
N VAL A 322 -1.91 5.70 -16.86
CA VAL A 322 -0.93 6.62 -16.23
C VAL A 322 -0.38 7.61 -17.26
N ARG A 323 -0.01 7.13 -18.46
CA ARG A 323 0.49 7.98 -19.54
C ARG A 323 -0.55 9.00 -20.02
N GLU A 324 -1.83 8.62 -20.07
CA GLU A 324 -2.92 9.54 -20.38
C GLU A 324 -2.99 10.66 -19.34
N CYS A 325 -2.93 10.35 -18.06
CA CYS A 325 -2.89 11.35 -16.99
C CYS A 325 -1.69 12.30 -17.10
N ILE A 326 -0.51 11.78 -17.42
CA ILE A 326 0.68 12.61 -17.67
C ILE A 326 0.47 13.54 -18.89
N ALA A 327 -0.14 13.03 -19.95
CA ALA A 327 -0.45 13.84 -21.15
C ALA A 327 -1.52 14.93 -20.86
N GLU A 328 -2.37 14.73 -19.87
CA GLU A 328 -3.31 15.73 -19.34
C GLU A 328 -2.60 16.81 -18.49
N GLY A 329 -1.32 16.69 -18.23
CA GLY A 329 -0.51 17.64 -17.44
C GLY A 329 -0.49 17.35 -15.94
N ILE A 330 -0.90 16.15 -15.51
CA ILE A 330 -0.81 15.72 -14.11
C ILE A 330 0.64 15.36 -13.77
N ASP A 331 1.15 15.85 -12.65
CA ASP A 331 2.51 15.57 -12.17
C ASP A 331 2.59 14.19 -11.51
N VAL A 332 2.71 13.15 -12.35
CA VAL A 332 2.87 11.75 -11.91
C VAL A 332 4.35 11.40 -11.96
N ARG A 333 4.93 10.99 -10.81
CA ARG A 333 6.38 10.84 -10.64
C ARG A 333 6.88 9.42 -10.47
N GLY A 334 6.01 8.43 -10.32
CA GLY A 334 6.46 7.05 -10.14
C GLY A 334 5.34 6.03 -10.15
N TYR A 335 5.75 4.77 -10.37
CA TYR A 335 4.90 3.59 -10.34
C TYR A 335 5.59 2.48 -9.55
N LEU A 336 4.96 2.05 -8.46
CA LEU A 336 5.42 0.97 -7.60
C LEU A 336 4.41 -0.18 -7.67
N HIS A 337 4.82 -1.27 -8.29
CA HIS A 337 3.94 -2.43 -8.51
C HIS A 337 3.57 -3.13 -7.21
N TRP A 338 2.30 -3.42 -6.98
CA TRP A 338 1.86 -4.33 -5.94
C TRP A 338 1.69 -5.73 -6.50
N SER A 339 2.54 -6.64 -6.10
CA SER A 339 3.57 -6.57 -5.08
C SER A 339 4.90 -7.11 -5.59
N ALA A 340 5.99 -6.83 -4.89
CA ALA A 340 7.29 -7.40 -5.22
C ALA A 340 7.26 -8.93 -5.08
N LEU A 341 6.72 -9.43 -3.97
CA LEU A 341 6.62 -10.85 -3.63
C LEU A 341 5.14 -11.28 -3.62
N ASP A 342 4.85 -12.53 -3.99
CA ASP A 342 3.61 -13.15 -3.55
C ASP A 342 3.58 -13.11 -2.02
N ASN A 343 2.47 -12.71 -1.43
CA ASN A 343 2.43 -12.36 -0.02
C ASN A 343 1.17 -12.89 0.68
N TYR A 344 1.09 -12.67 1.98
CA TYR A 344 -0.09 -12.92 2.78
C TYR A 344 -1.14 -11.84 2.57
N GLU A 345 -2.23 -12.16 1.85
CA GLU A 345 -3.31 -11.23 1.57
C GLU A 345 -4.39 -11.28 2.68
N TRP A 346 -4.04 -10.76 3.85
CA TRP A 346 -4.94 -10.47 4.99
C TRP A 346 -5.90 -11.58 5.36
N GLY A 347 -5.42 -12.83 5.38
CA GLY A 347 -6.18 -14.02 5.74
C GLY A 347 -5.94 -15.21 4.82
N SER A 348 -5.21 -15.03 3.72
CA SER A 348 -4.97 -16.08 2.75
C SER A 348 -3.67 -15.87 1.96
N PHE A 349 -3.07 -16.96 1.46
CA PHE A 349 -1.99 -16.94 0.47
C PHE A 349 -2.48 -17.21 -0.97
N ARG A 350 -3.80 -17.32 -1.19
CA ARG A 350 -4.36 -17.69 -2.51
C ARG A 350 -4.29 -16.58 -3.54
N PRO A 351 -4.55 -15.30 -3.20
CA PRO A 351 -4.31 -14.21 -4.16
C PRO A 351 -2.80 -14.00 -4.37
N THR A 352 -2.35 -14.10 -5.62
CA THR A 352 -0.95 -13.91 -5.98
C THR A 352 -0.76 -12.65 -6.80
N PHE A 353 -0.17 -11.62 -6.19
CA PHE A 353 0.12 -10.32 -6.82
C PHE A 353 1.58 -10.18 -7.24
N GLY A 354 2.47 -10.98 -6.65
CA GLY A 354 3.91 -10.78 -6.72
C GLY A 354 4.51 -10.87 -8.12
N LEU A 355 5.55 -10.07 -8.34
CA LEU A 355 6.50 -10.24 -9.45
C LEU A 355 7.45 -11.41 -9.20
N ILE A 356 7.61 -11.78 -7.93
CA ILE A 356 8.45 -12.89 -7.46
C ILE A 356 7.55 -13.82 -6.64
N GLY A 357 7.47 -15.08 -7.05
CA GLY A 357 6.90 -16.14 -6.22
C GLY A 357 7.96 -16.71 -5.27
N TRP A 358 7.53 -17.57 -4.37
CA TRP A 358 8.43 -18.30 -3.47
C TRP A 358 7.86 -19.67 -3.12
N ASP A 359 8.75 -20.56 -2.72
CA ASP A 359 8.39 -21.92 -2.33
C ASP A 359 8.06 -21.97 -0.83
N PRO A 360 6.88 -22.46 -0.41
CA PRO A 360 6.46 -22.41 1.00
C PRO A 360 7.25 -23.35 1.94
N GLU A 361 8.01 -24.32 1.41
CA GLU A 361 8.82 -25.24 2.21
C GLU A 361 10.27 -24.77 2.34
N THR A 362 10.82 -24.18 1.26
CA THR A 362 12.23 -23.81 1.18
C THR A 362 12.48 -22.29 1.21
N PHE A 363 11.45 -21.49 1.00
CA PHE A 363 11.50 -20.04 0.77
C PHE A 363 12.34 -19.62 -0.45
N GLU A 364 12.67 -20.55 -1.36
CA GLU A 364 13.38 -20.23 -2.59
C GLU A 364 12.59 -19.23 -3.43
N ARG A 365 13.23 -18.15 -3.90
CA ARG A 365 12.60 -17.12 -4.72
C ARG A 365 12.45 -17.58 -6.16
N ARG A 366 11.29 -17.32 -6.76
CA ARG A 366 10.92 -17.69 -8.14
C ARG A 366 10.51 -16.45 -8.92
N PRO A 367 11.47 -15.69 -9.49
CA PRO A 367 11.16 -14.53 -10.32
C PRO A 367 10.25 -14.90 -11.48
N LYS A 368 9.21 -14.11 -11.71
CA LYS A 368 8.24 -14.33 -12.79
C LYS A 368 8.63 -13.54 -14.06
N ALA A 369 8.04 -13.87 -15.19
CA ALA A 369 8.28 -13.16 -16.45
C ALA A 369 7.85 -11.67 -16.37
N SER A 370 6.84 -11.37 -15.57
CA SER A 370 6.38 -9.99 -15.29
C SER A 370 7.45 -9.14 -14.63
N LEU A 371 8.30 -9.69 -13.75
CA LEU A 371 9.43 -8.95 -13.18
C LEU A 371 10.41 -8.52 -14.28
N ALA A 372 10.82 -9.45 -15.12
CA ALA A 372 11.72 -9.17 -16.23
C ALA A 372 11.10 -8.18 -17.23
N TRP A 373 9.80 -8.27 -17.48
CA TRP A 373 9.07 -7.35 -18.34
C TRP A 373 9.03 -5.93 -17.73
N LEU A 374 8.64 -5.77 -16.46
CA LEU A 374 8.59 -4.47 -15.81
C LEU A 374 9.99 -3.83 -15.72
N GLY A 375 11.03 -4.63 -15.48
CA GLY A 375 12.41 -4.17 -15.52
C GLY A 375 12.85 -3.65 -16.89
N ARG A 376 12.35 -4.24 -17.99
CA ARG A 376 12.59 -3.68 -19.35
C ARG A 376 11.86 -2.35 -19.55
N VAL A 377 10.60 -2.24 -19.07
CA VAL A 377 9.83 -0.99 -19.09
C VAL A 377 10.58 0.11 -18.33
N ALA A 378 11.07 -0.21 -17.13
CA ALA A 378 11.83 0.71 -16.28
C ALA A 378 13.11 1.21 -16.95
N ARG A 379 13.93 0.30 -17.50
CA ARG A 379 15.16 0.66 -18.22
C ARG A 379 14.93 1.48 -19.47
N ALA A 380 13.82 1.20 -20.18
CA ALA A 380 13.44 1.96 -21.38
C ALA A 380 12.69 3.26 -21.05
N ASN A 381 12.31 3.45 -19.79
CA ASN A 381 11.41 4.51 -19.33
C ASN A 381 10.15 4.61 -20.21
N GLY A 382 9.63 3.47 -20.67
CA GLY A 382 8.52 3.42 -21.62
C GLY A 382 8.00 2.02 -21.86
N LEU A 383 6.76 1.94 -22.33
CA LEU A 383 6.17 0.65 -22.75
C LEU A 383 6.83 0.17 -24.05
N PRO A 384 7.01 -1.17 -24.21
CA PRO A 384 7.43 -1.74 -25.46
C PRO A 384 6.48 -1.34 -26.60
N ALA A 385 7.02 -1.19 -27.80
CA ALA A 385 6.25 -0.89 -29.01
C ALA A 385 5.37 -2.09 -29.42
#